data_b99c4509b1a2ad95fa5bbac2b192b1f6
#
_entry.id   b99c4509b1a2ad95fa5bbac2b192b1f6
#
_cell.length_a   1.000
_cell.length_b   1.000
_cell.length_c   1.000
_cell.angle_alpha   90.00
_cell.angle_beta   90.00
_cell.angle_gamma   90.00
#
_symmetry.space_group_name_H-M   'P 1'
#
loop_
_entity.id
_entity.type
_entity.pdbx_description
1 polymer ?
#
loop_
_entity_poly.entity_id
_entity_poly.type
_entity_poly.pdbx_seq_one_letter_code
_entity_poly.pdbx_strand_id
1 'polypeptide(L)'
;VAWFQTDDGEQSRPGAGGSVGALGNPRSPQIRRRLDVARESTAYRAAVHAATGPLMLIHLRKASPGSPLQIANTHPFREGETVFAHNGQFDLPPGLREAVLARGGRTPEGTTDSELFFSLIELHARDTDAATAVQRAAAELTALSLEYGTRVPEALNCLYMTPDLLVAYQQSDPAQARPHHTADNYSLRYRIDADRVIVASTGIPQTAYLEVGEGQALVVGRSDLGVTLRPRLAELPA
;
A
#
# COMPACT_ATOMS: atom_id res chain seq x y z
N VAL A 1 -3.12 10.40 1.36
CA VAL A 1 -4.42 9.95 0.84
C VAL A 1 -4.29 9.72 -0.65
N ALA A 2 -4.78 8.61 -1.15
CA ALA A 2 -4.96 8.36 -2.57
C ALA A 2 -6.37 7.83 -2.85
N TRP A 3 -6.93 8.11 -4.02
CA TRP A 3 -8.21 7.58 -4.44
C TRP A 3 -8.36 7.56 -5.96
N PHE A 4 -9.21 6.65 -6.44
CA PHE A 4 -9.68 6.64 -7.83
C PHE A 4 -11.07 7.26 -7.90
N GLN A 5 -11.32 8.06 -8.92
CA GLN A 5 -12.64 8.66 -9.16
C GLN A 5 -13.60 7.62 -9.75
N THR A 6 -14.91 7.87 -9.66
CA THR A 6 -15.92 7.09 -10.36
C THR A 6 -15.75 7.22 -11.88
N ASP A 7 -16.06 6.15 -12.62
CA ASP A 7 -16.03 6.15 -14.07
C ASP A 7 -17.19 6.96 -14.67
N ASP A 8 -18.23 7.20 -13.87
CA ASP A 8 -19.44 7.90 -14.29
C ASP A 8 -19.16 9.40 -14.30
N GLY A 9 -19.17 9.98 -15.50
CA GLY A 9 -19.26 11.42 -15.72
C GLY A 9 -20.59 12.00 -15.18
N GLU A 10 -21.12 11.49 -14.08
CA GLU A 10 -22.41 11.86 -13.52
C GLU A 10 -22.31 13.11 -12.65
N GLN A 11 -22.68 14.19 -13.33
CA GLN A 11 -23.46 15.31 -12.84
C GLN A 11 -22.99 15.97 -11.54
N SER A 12 -22.04 16.86 -11.71
CA SER A 12 -22.09 18.10 -10.93
C SER A 12 -23.43 18.77 -11.23
N ARG A 13 -24.28 18.96 -10.21
CA ARG A 13 -25.50 19.77 -10.30
C ARG A 13 -25.19 21.09 -10.99
N PRO A 14 -26.02 21.56 -11.96
CA PRO A 14 -25.80 22.85 -12.57
C PRO A 14 -26.10 23.95 -11.57
N GLY A 15 -25.07 24.62 -11.10
CA GLY A 15 -25.17 25.76 -10.22
C GLY A 15 -23.85 26.47 -10.06
N ALA A 16 -23.68 27.55 -10.84
CA ALA A 16 -22.62 28.54 -10.85
C ALA A 16 -21.45 28.26 -11.80
N GLY A 17 -21.32 29.12 -12.79
CA GLY A 17 -20.33 29.13 -13.87
C GLY A 17 -18.89 29.08 -13.36
N GLY A 18 -18.28 27.94 -13.54
CA GLY A 18 -16.87 27.68 -13.43
C GLY A 18 -16.44 26.82 -14.60
N SER A 19 -15.34 27.15 -15.24
CA SER A 19 -14.75 26.43 -16.36
C SER A 19 -14.68 24.94 -16.06
N VAL A 20 -15.24 24.11 -16.95
CA VAL A 20 -15.14 22.65 -16.92
C VAL A 20 -13.66 22.30 -17.09
N GLY A 21 -12.99 22.05 -15.95
CA GLY A 21 -11.66 21.42 -15.96
C GLY A 21 -11.80 20.05 -16.61
N ALA A 22 -10.88 19.69 -17.50
CA ALA A 22 -10.85 18.41 -18.18
C ALA A 22 -11.10 17.29 -17.17
N LEU A 23 -12.10 16.44 -17.44
CA LEU A 23 -12.39 15.24 -16.64
C LEU A 23 -11.11 14.41 -16.59
N GLY A 24 -10.54 14.24 -15.39
CA GLY A 24 -9.34 13.44 -15.19
C GLY A 24 -9.60 12.00 -15.60
N ASN A 25 -8.59 11.34 -16.16
CA ASN A 25 -8.66 9.91 -16.46
C ASN A 25 -9.08 9.13 -15.19
N PRO A 26 -10.23 8.43 -15.17
CA PRO A 26 -10.73 7.72 -14.00
C PRO A 26 -9.79 6.60 -13.54
N ARG A 27 -8.92 6.12 -14.43
CA ARG A 27 -7.86 5.17 -14.11
C ARG A 27 -6.63 5.83 -13.44
N SER A 28 -6.53 7.17 -13.46
CA SER A 28 -5.40 7.88 -12.84
C SER A 28 -5.72 8.22 -11.38
N PRO A 29 -4.95 7.70 -10.40
CA PRO A 29 -5.20 7.97 -9.00
C PRO A 29 -4.91 9.44 -8.66
N GLN A 30 -5.78 10.04 -7.87
CA GLN A 30 -5.51 11.30 -7.19
C GLN A 30 -4.67 11.03 -5.94
N ILE A 31 -3.63 11.82 -5.72
CA ILE A 31 -2.73 11.64 -4.56
C ILE A 31 -2.54 12.97 -3.83
N ARG A 32 -2.57 12.92 -2.51
CA ARG A 32 -2.21 14.02 -1.61
C ARG A 32 -1.25 13.50 -0.53
N ARG A 33 -0.02 14.00 -0.54
CA ARG A 33 1.03 13.71 0.45
C ARG A 33 1.38 14.98 1.23
N ARG A 34 1.56 14.88 2.53
CA ARG A 34 1.88 16.00 3.44
C ARG A 34 2.83 15.53 4.54
N LEU A 35 3.56 16.46 5.12
CA LEU A 35 4.50 16.21 6.23
C LEU A 35 3.96 16.69 7.58
N ASP A 36 2.87 17.42 7.57
CA ASP A 36 2.21 17.94 8.76
C ASP A 36 1.53 16.82 9.57
N VAL A 37 1.34 17.06 10.84
CA VAL A 37 0.64 16.13 11.76
C VAL A 37 -0.83 16.06 11.38
N ALA A 38 -1.32 14.87 11.02
CA ALA A 38 -2.66 14.67 10.43
C ALA A 38 -3.79 15.26 11.31
N ARG A 39 -3.75 15.08 12.64
CA ARG A 39 -4.77 15.60 13.56
C ARG A 39 -4.89 17.14 13.53
N GLU A 40 -3.83 17.84 13.16
CA GLU A 40 -3.73 19.30 13.13
C GLU A 40 -3.90 19.86 11.70
N SER A 41 -3.78 18.99 10.70
CA SER A 41 -3.74 19.38 9.29
C SER A 41 -5.15 19.62 8.73
N THR A 42 -5.43 20.89 8.39
CA THR A 42 -6.63 21.23 7.61
C THR A 42 -6.57 20.66 6.20
N ALA A 43 -5.37 20.60 5.61
CA ALA A 43 -5.15 20.02 4.29
C ALA A 43 -5.39 18.50 4.26
N TYR A 44 -5.05 17.79 5.35
CA TYR A 44 -5.39 16.36 5.48
C TYR A 44 -6.90 16.16 5.53
N ARG A 45 -7.61 16.93 6.36
CA ARG A 45 -9.08 16.87 6.43
C ARG A 45 -9.72 17.18 5.08
N ALA A 46 -9.25 18.23 4.41
CA ALA A 46 -9.74 18.58 3.07
C ALA A 46 -9.48 17.45 2.05
N ALA A 47 -8.32 16.79 2.09
CA ALA A 47 -8.01 15.66 1.21
C ALA A 47 -8.91 14.45 1.46
N VAL A 48 -9.20 14.14 2.74
CA VAL A 48 -10.13 13.04 3.08
C VAL A 48 -11.54 13.35 2.61
N HIS A 49 -12.03 14.58 2.77
CA HIS A 49 -13.34 14.99 2.27
C HIS A 49 -13.43 15.02 0.73
N ALA A 50 -12.34 15.34 0.05
CA ALA A 50 -12.28 15.35 -1.41
C ALA A 50 -12.12 13.94 -2.01
N ALA A 51 -11.68 12.98 -1.22
CA ALA A 51 -11.52 11.59 -1.65
C ALA A 51 -12.89 10.92 -1.73
N THR A 52 -13.56 11.14 -2.86
CA THR A 52 -14.86 10.56 -3.19
C THR A 52 -14.66 9.58 -4.35
N GLY A 53 -14.94 8.31 -4.12
CA GLY A 53 -14.77 7.30 -5.15
C GLY A 53 -14.80 5.89 -4.58
N PRO A 54 -14.89 4.89 -5.46
CA PRO A 54 -15.08 3.51 -5.04
C PRO A 54 -13.84 2.88 -4.40
N LEU A 55 -12.66 3.50 -4.56
CA LEU A 55 -11.41 2.94 -4.03
C LEU A 55 -10.57 4.07 -3.43
N MET A 56 -10.23 3.93 -2.14
CA MET A 56 -9.50 4.93 -1.36
C MET A 56 -8.46 4.27 -0.46
N LEU A 57 -7.31 4.91 -0.33
CA LEU A 57 -6.24 4.55 0.59
C LEU A 57 -5.85 5.74 1.46
N ILE A 58 -5.79 5.52 2.77
CA ILE A 58 -5.29 6.50 3.74
C ILE A 58 -4.11 5.87 4.47
N HIS A 59 -2.98 6.58 4.52
CA HIS A 59 -1.81 6.15 5.28
C HIS A 59 -1.34 7.28 6.20
N LEU A 60 -1.22 6.98 7.49
CA LEU A 60 -0.65 7.88 8.50
C LEU A 60 0.70 7.31 8.94
N ARG A 61 1.77 7.96 8.53
CA ARG A 61 3.14 7.51 8.80
C ARG A 61 3.62 8.00 10.17
N LYS A 62 4.11 7.07 10.98
CA LYS A 62 5.03 7.39 12.07
C LYS A 62 6.45 7.17 11.53
N ALA A 63 7.21 8.25 11.35
CA ALA A 63 8.56 8.14 10.83
C ALA A 63 9.47 7.39 11.81
N SER A 64 10.29 6.46 11.31
CA SER A 64 11.33 5.82 12.11
C SER A 64 12.39 6.83 12.52
N PRO A 65 13.01 6.69 13.72
CA PRO A 65 14.12 7.56 14.12
C PRO A 65 15.20 7.63 13.04
N GLY A 66 15.66 8.84 12.72
CA GLY A 66 16.68 9.09 11.69
C GLY A 66 16.19 9.05 10.25
N SER A 67 14.92 8.68 9.98
CA SER A 67 14.37 8.70 8.63
C SER A 67 14.01 10.14 8.20
N PRO A 68 14.51 10.62 7.04
CA PRO A 68 14.23 11.98 6.58
C PRO A 68 12.73 12.23 6.37
N LEU A 69 12.23 13.35 6.90
CA LEU A 69 10.88 13.82 6.65
C LEU A 69 10.86 14.60 5.34
N GLN A 70 10.52 13.93 4.26
CA GLN A 70 10.41 14.51 2.92
C GLN A 70 9.26 13.84 2.14
N ILE A 71 8.72 14.57 1.17
CA ILE A 71 7.57 14.10 0.39
C ILE A 71 7.90 12.80 -0.37
N ALA A 72 9.10 12.67 -0.91
CA ALA A 72 9.56 11.46 -1.59
C ALA A 72 9.53 10.20 -0.70
N ASN A 73 9.67 10.38 0.62
CA ASN A 73 9.60 9.29 1.61
C ASN A 73 8.20 9.11 2.22
N THR A 74 7.18 9.76 1.68
CA THR A 74 5.83 9.77 2.28
C THR A 74 4.83 8.98 1.44
N HIS A 75 4.18 8.02 2.07
CA HIS A 75 3.08 7.26 1.46
C HIS A 75 1.87 8.16 1.11
N PRO A 76 1.04 7.73 0.17
CA PRO A 76 1.24 6.57 -0.70
C PRO A 76 2.23 6.87 -1.83
N PHE A 77 2.95 5.82 -2.28
CA PHE A 77 3.77 5.86 -3.49
C PHE A 77 2.92 5.60 -4.72
N ARG A 78 3.40 5.99 -5.89
CA ARG A 78 2.69 5.83 -7.16
C ARG A 78 3.65 5.41 -8.27
N GLU A 79 3.16 4.54 -9.14
CA GLU A 79 3.75 4.27 -10.45
C GLU A 79 2.62 4.16 -11.48
N GLY A 80 2.62 5.03 -12.50
CA GLY A 80 1.54 5.04 -13.49
C GLY A 80 0.14 5.12 -12.87
N GLU A 81 -0.62 4.05 -13.00
CA GLU A 81 -1.97 3.91 -12.47
C GLU A 81 -2.02 3.19 -11.12
N THR A 82 -0.91 2.71 -10.58
CA THR A 82 -0.85 1.96 -9.34
C THR A 82 -0.48 2.82 -8.13
N VAL A 83 -0.93 2.41 -6.95
CA VAL A 83 -0.70 3.10 -5.67
C VAL A 83 -0.32 2.08 -4.61
N PHE A 84 0.65 2.44 -3.79
CA PHE A 84 1.20 1.56 -2.77
C PHE A 84 1.35 2.23 -1.41
N ALA A 85 1.01 1.51 -0.35
CA ALA A 85 1.35 1.88 1.02
C ALA A 85 1.80 0.65 1.81
N HIS A 86 2.84 0.81 2.62
CA HIS A 86 3.48 -0.23 3.40
C HIS A 86 3.37 0.10 4.89
N ASN A 87 2.95 -0.87 5.68
CA ASN A 87 3.03 -0.87 7.13
C ASN A 87 3.97 -1.98 7.55
N GLY A 88 5.23 -1.68 7.62
CA GLY A 88 6.28 -2.63 7.92
C GLY A 88 7.64 -1.97 7.95
N GLN A 89 8.65 -2.80 8.09
CA GLN A 89 10.04 -2.35 8.07
C GLN A 89 10.98 -3.52 7.76
N PHE A 90 12.01 -3.24 6.98
CA PHE A 90 13.16 -4.10 6.79
C PHE A 90 14.44 -3.28 6.69
N ASP A 91 15.57 -3.93 6.90
CA ASP A 91 16.86 -3.27 6.82
C ASP A 91 17.27 -3.06 5.34
N LEU A 92 18.00 -2.00 5.09
CA LEU A 92 18.58 -1.68 3.79
C LEU A 92 20.10 -1.86 3.83
N PRO A 93 20.61 -3.10 3.89
CA PRO A 93 22.04 -3.35 3.86
C PRO A 93 22.66 -2.90 2.54
N PRO A 94 23.97 -2.61 2.50
CA PRO A 94 24.70 -2.33 1.27
C PRO A 94 24.46 -3.42 0.23
N GLY A 95 24.20 -3.02 -1.03
CA GLY A 95 23.98 -3.92 -2.16
C GLY A 95 22.53 -4.35 -2.36
N LEU A 96 21.64 -4.32 -1.36
CA LEU A 96 20.26 -4.75 -1.53
C LEU A 96 19.51 -3.87 -2.54
N ARG A 97 19.67 -2.55 -2.46
CA ARG A 97 19.05 -1.62 -3.40
C ARG A 97 19.52 -1.86 -4.83
N GLU A 98 20.82 -1.99 -5.01
CA GLU A 98 21.46 -2.28 -6.29
C GLU A 98 20.98 -3.61 -6.86
N ALA A 99 20.84 -4.63 -6.01
CA ALA A 99 20.34 -5.93 -6.43
C ALA A 99 18.91 -5.88 -6.97
N VAL A 100 18.02 -5.12 -6.34
CA VAL A 100 16.64 -4.89 -6.82
C VAL A 100 16.63 -4.12 -8.13
N LEU A 101 17.43 -3.06 -8.23
CA LEU A 101 17.52 -2.26 -9.46
C LEU A 101 18.12 -3.04 -10.63
N ALA A 102 19.13 -3.87 -10.39
CA ALA A 102 19.74 -4.73 -11.40
C ALA A 102 18.75 -5.77 -11.99
N ARG A 103 17.70 -6.12 -11.26
CA ARG A 103 16.61 -6.98 -11.74
C ARG A 103 15.59 -6.24 -12.61
N GLY A 104 15.74 -4.94 -12.80
CA GLY A 104 14.83 -4.10 -13.57
C GLY A 104 13.68 -3.51 -12.74
N GLY A 105 13.79 -3.50 -11.43
CA GLY A 105 12.89 -2.77 -10.54
C GLY A 105 12.87 -1.27 -10.85
N ARG A 106 11.73 -0.60 -10.62
CA ARG A 106 11.64 0.86 -10.80
C ARG A 106 12.62 1.58 -9.86
N THR A 107 13.13 2.72 -10.31
CA THR A 107 13.99 3.55 -9.47
C THR A 107 13.13 4.28 -8.42
N PRO A 108 13.36 4.07 -7.12
CA PRO A 108 12.71 4.82 -6.06
C PRO A 108 12.99 6.32 -6.13
N GLU A 109 11.99 7.16 -5.87
CA GLU A 109 12.14 8.62 -5.73
C GLU A 109 12.83 9.00 -4.42
N GLY A 110 12.55 8.22 -3.36
CA GLY A 110 13.06 8.43 -2.02
C GLY A 110 14.10 7.39 -1.59
N THR A 111 14.26 7.29 -0.28
CA THR A 111 15.27 6.43 0.36
C THR A 111 14.66 5.38 1.28
N THR A 112 13.33 5.18 1.23
CA THR A 112 12.64 4.25 2.11
C THR A 112 12.77 2.80 1.64
N ASP A 113 12.76 1.89 2.59
CA ASP A 113 12.57 0.45 2.42
C ASP A 113 11.25 0.16 1.66
N SER A 114 10.19 0.83 2.05
CA SER A 114 8.85 0.70 1.47
C SER A 114 8.84 0.90 -0.05
N GLU A 115 9.59 1.88 -0.55
CA GLU A 115 9.63 2.17 -1.98
C GLU A 115 10.45 1.11 -2.74
N LEU A 116 11.42 0.48 -2.08
CA LEU A 116 12.17 -0.63 -2.66
C LEU A 116 11.28 -1.88 -2.79
N PHE A 117 10.44 -2.15 -1.78
CA PHE A 117 9.43 -3.21 -1.87
C PHE A 117 8.45 -2.94 -3.02
N PHE A 118 7.96 -1.71 -3.15
CA PHE A 118 7.10 -1.32 -4.27
C PHE A 118 7.78 -1.55 -5.62
N SER A 119 9.10 -1.32 -5.73
CA SER A 119 9.86 -1.58 -6.96
C SER A 119 9.81 -3.05 -7.38
N LEU A 120 9.88 -3.98 -6.43
CA LEU A 120 9.75 -5.42 -6.71
C LEU A 120 8.31 -5.79 -7.09
N ILE A 121 7.31 -5.21 -6.43
CA ILE A 121 5.91 -5.45 -6.78
C ILE A 121 5.64 -5.06 -8.24
N GLU A 122 6.06 -3.86 -8.65
CA GLU A 122 5.91 -3.37 -10.02
C GLU A 122 6.67 -4.24 -11.03
N LEU A 123 7.81 -4.79 -10.64
CA LEU A 123 8.55 -5.73 -11.47
C LEU A 123 7.75 -7.00 -11.75
N HIS A 124 7.23 -7.65 -10.69
CA HIS A 124 6.44 -8.87 -10.82
C HIS A 124 5.06 -8.64 -11.45
N ALA A 125 4.48 -7.45 -11.31
CA ALA A 125 3.19 -7.10 -11.91
C ALA A 125 3.21 -7.05 -13.44
N ARG A 126 4.39 -7.07 -14.07
CA ARG A 126 4.52 -7.13 -15.54
C ARG A 126 4.07 -8.47 -16.09
N ASP A 127 4.22 -9.55 -15.33
CA ASP A 127 4.05 -10.93 -15.80
C ASP A 127 3.01 -11.73 -14.99
N THR A 128 2.44 -11.15 -13.92
CA THR A 128 1.50 -11.84 -13.04
C THR A 128 0.33 -10.94 -12.61
N ASP A 129 -0.72 -11.54 -12.04
CA ASP A 129 -1.79 -10.77 -11.40
C ASP A 129 -1.27 -10.03 -10.15
N ALA A 130 -1.99 -8.98 -9.76
CA ALA A 130 -1.58 -8.08 -8.68
C ALA A 130 -1.33 -8.77 -7.34
N ALA A 131 -2.14 -9.77 -6.96
CA ALA A 131 -1.96 -10.49 -5.70
C ALA A 131 -0.71 -11.37 -5.74
N THR A 132 -0.52 -12.10 -6.84
CA THR A 132 0.69 -12.91 -7.07
C THR A 132 1.94 -12.03 -7.14
N ALA A 133 1.86 -10.84 -7.76
CA ALA A 133 2.97 -9.88 -7.80
C ALA A 133 3.42 -9.45 -6.39
N VAL A 134 2.47 -9.09 -5.54
CA VAL A 134 2.76 -8.72 -4.15
C VAL A 134 3.39 -9.88 -3.38
N GLN A 135 2.82 -11.08 -3.49
CA GLN A 135 3.33 -12.27 -2.79
C GLN A 135 4.74 -12.68 -3.27
N ARG A 136 5.00 -12.64 -4.59
CA ARG A 136 6.33 -12.92 -5.14
C ARG A 136 7.36 -11.89 -4.73
N ALA A 137 7.00 -10.61 -4.78
CA ALA A 137 7.86 -9.53 -4.33
C ALA A 137 8.24 -9.66 -2.85
N ALA A 138 7.28 -10.05 -1.99
CA ALA A 138 7.53 -10.29 -0.58
C ALA A 138 8.47 -11.48 -0.35
N ALA A 139 8.28 -12.57 -1.07
CA ALA A 139 9.14 -13.75 -0.99
C ALA A 139 10.57 -13.43 -1.47
N GLU A 140 10.71 -12.76 -2.62
CA GLU A 140 12.00 -12.35 -3.15
C GLU A 140 12.73 -11.37 -2.24
N LEU A 141 12.01 -10.36 -1.71
CA LEU A 141 12.60 -9.41 -0.77
C LEU A 141 13.07 -10.09 0.50
N THR A 142 12.33 -11.08 1.00
CA THR A 142 12.74 -11.88 2.16
C THR A 142 14.04 -12.66 1.88
N ALA A 143 14.15 -13.27 0.71
CA ALA A 143 15.37 -13.97 0.29
C ALA A 143 16.57 -13.01 0.14
N LEU A 144 16.36 -11.87 -0.53
CA LEU A 144 17.39 -10.83 -0.67
C LEU A 144 17.82 -10.24 0.67
N SER A 145 16.89 -10.07 1.61
CA SER A 145 17.21 -9.58 2.96
C SER A 145 18.15 -10.54 3.71
N LEU A 146 18.03 -11.83 3.49
CA LEU A 146 18.95 -12.84 4.03
C LEU A 146 20.28 -12.91 3.26
N GLU A 147 20.25 -12.73 1.95
CA GLU A 147 21.46 -12.75 1.11
C GLU A 147 22.38 -11.55 1.40
N TYR A 148 21.82 -10.35 1.53
CA TYR A 148 22.58 -9.10 1.71
C TYR A 148 22.67 -8.64 3.16
N GLY A 149 21.84 -9.17 4.04
CA GLY A 149 21.75 -8.82 5.45
C GLY A 149 21.85 -10.03 6.37
N THR A 150 21.32 -9.88 7.57
CA THR A 150 21.37 -10.91 8.61
C THR A 150 20.01 -11.32 9.13
N ARG A 151 18.94 -10.71 8.66
CA ARG A 151 17.59 -10.93 9.19
C ARG A 151 16.51 -10.77 8.09
N VAL A 152 15.42 -11.49 8.28
CA VAL A 152 14.21 -11.31 7.46
C VAL A 152 13.53 -9.98 7.78
N PRO A 153 12.66 -9.47 6.91
CA PRO A 153 11.83 -8.31 7.19
C PRO A 153 11.03 -8.47 8.48
N GLU A 154 10.92 -7.39 9.26
CA GLU A 154 10.05 -7.35 10.44
C GLU A 154 8.57 -7.46 10.03
N ALA A 155 8.17 -6.71 9.01
CA ALA A 155 6.87 -6.85 8.38
C ALA A 155 6.89 -6.29 6.96
N LEU A 156 6.04 -6.87 6.09
CA LEU A 156 5.81 -6.47 4.70
C LEU A 156 4.31 -6.23 4.43
N ASN A 157 3.54 -5.88 5.46
CA ASN A 157 2.13 -5.59 5.28
C ASN A 157 1.92 -4.43 4.34
N CYS A 158 1.09 -4.60 3.33
CA CYS A 158 0.88 -3.53 2.38
C CYS A 158 -0.53 -3.47 1.83
N LEU A 159 -0.86 -2.31 1.29
CA LEU A 159 -1.99 -2.08 0.41
C LEU A 159 -1.46 -1.70 -0.96
N TYR A 160 -1.83 -2.45 -1.97
CA TYR A 160 -1.51 -2.19 -3.37
C TYR A 160 -2.81 -2.01 -4.15
N MET A 161 -3.01 -0.85 -4.73
CA MET A 161 -4.20 -0.50 -5.51
C MET A 161 -3.86 -0.35 -6.98
N THR A 162 -4.70 -0.95 -7.81
CA THR A 162 -4.79 -0.69 -9.25
C THR A 162 -6.11 0.02 -9.54
N PRO A 163 -6.39 0.47 -10.78
CA PRO A 163 -7.71 1.00 -11.13
C PRO A 163 -8.87 0.05 -10.88
N ASP A 164 -8.63 -1.25 -10.85
CA ASP A 164 -9.67 -2.28 -10.86
C ASP A 164 -9.83 -3.01 -9.52
N LEU A 165 -8.81 -2.96 -8.64
CA LEU A 165 -8.82 -3.71 -7.38
C LEU A 165 -7.88 -3.15 -6.30
N LEU A 166 -8.11 -3.60 -5.07
CA LEU A 166 -7.21 -3.48 -3.93
C LEU A 166 -6.67 -4.85 -3.56
N VAL A 167 -5.35 -4.95 -3.40
CA VAL A 167 -4.69 -6.06 -2.72
C VAL A 167 -4.22 -5.60 -1.35
N ALA A 168 -4.57 -6.37 -0.31
CA ALA A 168 -4.05 -6.19 1.04
C ALA A 168 -3.27 -7.45 1.44
N TYR A 169 -2.00 -7.30 1.74
CA TYR A 169 -1.09 -8.42 2.04
C TYR A 169 -0.60 -8.35 3.47
N GLN A 170 -0.60 -9.48 4.15
CA GLN A 170 -0.10 -9.65 5.51
C GLN A 170 1.15 -10.53 5.51
N GLN A 171 2.24 -9.99 6.05
CA GLN A 171 3.43 -10.78 6.44
C GLN A 171 4.15 -10.05 7.56
N SER A 172 4.36 -10.72 8.69
CA SER A 172 5.13 -10.17 9.81
C SER A 172 5.83 -11.28 10.58
N ASP A 173 7.03 -10.99 11.08
CA ASP A 173 7.77 -11.89 11.96
C ASP A 173 7.94 -11.23 13.34
N PRO A 174 7.14 -11.64 14.34
CA PRO A 174 7.24 -11.08 15.69
C PRO A 174 8.63 -11.27 16.32
N ALA A 175 9.41 -12.27 15.89
CA ALA A 175 10.78 -12.48 16.38
C ALA A 175 11.76 -11.38 15.91
N GLN A 176 11.39 -10.66 14.85
CA GLN A 176 12.16 -9.54 14.31
C GLN A 176 11.69 -8.18 14.85
N ALA A 177 10.64 -8.16 15.68
CA ALA A 177 10.04 -6.93 16.17
C ALA A 177 11.06 -6.05 16.90
N ARG A 178 11.06 -4.76 16.59
CA ARG A 178 11.89 -3.78 17.28
C ARG A 178 11.29 -3.42 18.65
N PRO A 179 12.10 -2.90 19.61
CA PRO A 179 11.65 -2.69 21.00
C PRO A 179 10.39 -1.83 21.18
N HIS A 180 9.99 -1.09 20.18
CA HIS A 180 8.82 -0.19 20.22
C HIS A 180 7.63 -0.70 19.40
N HIS A 181 7.72 -1.90 18.83
CA HIS A 181 6.69 -2.51 18.02
C HIS A 181 6.07 -3.68 18.78
N THR A 182 4.76 -3.80 18.67
CA THR A 182 3.99 -4.93 19.19
C THR A 182 3.39 -5.69 18.00
N ALA A 183 3.01 -6.94 18.20
CA ALA A 183 2.36 -7.74 17.18
C ALA A 183 1.12 -7.04 16.58
N ASP A 184 0.35 -6.33 17.42
CA ASP A 184 -0.84 -5.57 16.97
C ASP A 184 -0.53 -4.43 16.00
N ASN A 185 0.71 -3.92 15.97
CA ASN A 185 1.08 -2.86 15.02
C ASN A 185 1.01 -3.34 13.57
N TYR A 186 1.16 -4.65 13.36
CA TYR A 186 1.24 -5.28 12.06
C TYR A 186 0.05 -6.19 11.73
N SER A 187 -0.93 -6.34 12.63
CA SER A 187 -2.14 -7.09 12.32
C SER A 187 -2.97 -6.36 11.25
N LEU A 188 -3.17 -6.98 10.11
CA LEU A 188 -4.02 -6.46 9.05
C LEU A 188 -5.38 -7.16 9.10
N ARG A 189 -6.45 -6.37 9.18
CA ARG A 189 -7.81 -6.86 9.37
C ARG A 189 -8.75 -6.24 8.35
N TYR A 190 -9.83 -6.92 8.04
CA TYR A 190 -10.84 -6.44 7.10
C TYR A 190 -12.25 -6.68 7.62
N ARG A 191 -13.19 -5.86 7.15
CA ARG A 191 -14.62 -6.00 7.39
C ARG A 191 -15.38 -5.79 6.08
N ILE A 192 -16.36 -6.63 5.85
CA ILE A 192 -17.26 -6.53 4.70
C ILE A 192 -18.61 -6.03 5.21
N ASP A 193 -19.02 -4.86 4.74
CA ASP A 193 -20.34 -4.28 4.92
C ASP A 193 -21.13 -4.41 3.61
N ALA A 194 -22.41 -4.06 3.62
CA ALA A 194 -23.28 -4.20 2.44
C ALA A 194 -22.84 -3.32 1.24
N ASP A 195 -22.18 -2.20 1.52
CA ASP A 195 -21.82 -1.17 0.55
C ASP A 195 -20.31 -0.87 0.48
N ARG A 196 -19.49 -1.59 1.24
CA ARG A 196 -18.03 -1.35 1.28
C ARG A 196 -17.25 -2.49 1.89
N VAL A 197 -15.98 -2.54 1.57
CA VAL A 197 -14.97 -3.34 2.26
C VAL A 197 -13.96 -2.40 2.91
N ILE A 198 -13.67 -2.60 4.18
CA ILE A 198 -12.69 -1.81 4.92
C ILE A 198 -11.52 -2.72 5.27
N VAL A 199 -10.31 -2.29 4.93
CA VAL A 199 -9.07 -2.96 5.35
C VAL A 199 -8.28 -1.98 6.20
N ALA A 200 -7.81 -2.41 7.35
CA ALA A 200 -7.06 -1.56 8.26
C ALA A 200 -6.06 -2.35 9.12
N SER A 201 -4.93 -1.70 9.46
CA SER A 201 -3.98 -2.23 10.44
C SER A 201 -4.40 -1.82 11.86
N THR A 202 -4.03 -0.63 12.31
CA THR A 202 -4.30 -0.14 13.66
C THR A 202 -4.93 1.27 13.63
N GLY A 203 -5.29 1.80 14.80
CA GLY A 203 -5.71 3.20 14.95
C GLY A 203 -7.21 3.45 14.79
N ILE A 204 -7.99 2.43 14.49
CA ILE A 204 -9.47 2.48 14.49
C ILE A 204 -10.05 1.32 15.29
N PRO A 205 -11.27 1.44 15.86
CA PRO A 205 -11.95 0.29 16.47
C PRO A 205 -12.17 -0.82 15.45
N GLN A 206 -11.81 -2.06 15.80
CA GLN A 206 -11.83 -3.21 14.88
C GLN A 206 -12.76 -4.33 15.38
N THR A 207 -13.82 -4.01 16.06
CA THR A 207 -14.85 -4.98 16.43
C THR A 207 -15.46 -5.60 15.17
N ALA A 208 -15.60 -6.92 15.15
CA ALA A 208 -16.10 -7.70 14.00
C ALA A 208 -15.25 -7.62 12.72
N TYR A 209 -13.99 -7.26 12.81
CA TYR A 209 -13.05 -7.43 11.72
C TYR A 209 -12.50 -8.86 11.70
N LEU A 210 -12.26 -9.38 10.51
CA LEU A 210 -11.56 -10.65 10.26
C LEU A 210 -10.07 -10.36 10.02
N GLU A 211 -9.21 -11.29 10.36
CA GLU A 211 -7.78 -11.14 10.11
C GLU A 211 -7.41 -11.62 8.70
N VAL A 212 -6.49 -10.90 8.08
CA VAL A 212 -5.74 -11.43 6.93
C VAL A 212 -4.64 -12.30 7.50
N GLY A 213 -4.58 -13.56 7.13
CA GLY A 213 -3.60 -14.50 7.65
C GLY A 213 -2.19 -14.25 7.11
N GLU A 214 -1.21 -14.80 7.80
CA GLU A 214 0.21 -14.68 7.45
C GLU A 214 0.49 -15.24 6.05
N GLY A 215 1.13 -14.42 5.19
CA GLY A 215 1.41 -14.72 3.79
C GLY A 215 0.20 -14.67 2.85
N GLN A 216 -0.98 -14.35 3.38
CA GLN A 216 -2.20 -14.25 2.58
C GLN A 216 -2.35 -12.86 1.94
N ALA A 217 -2.98 -12.84 0.77
CA ALA A 217 -3.39 -11.63 0.09
C ALA A 217 -4.93 -11.57 -0.03
N LEU A 218 -5.54 -10.55 0.55
CA LEU A 218 -6.95 -10.22 0.35
C LEU A 218 -7.07 -9.37 -0.91
N VAL A 219 -7.89 -9.82 -1.85
CA VAL A 219 -8.19 -9.09 -3.10
C VAL A 219 -9.63 -8.60 -3.04
N VAL A 220 -9.82 -7.30 -3.29
CA VAL A 220 -11.13 -6.67 -3.32
C VAL A 220 -11.34 -6.02 -4.68
N GLY A 221 -12.36 -6.46 -5.42
CA GLY A 221 -12.76 -5.85 -6.69
C GLY A 221 -13.37 -4.47 -6.49
N ARG A 222 -13.01 -3.50 -7.36
CA ARG A 222 -13.54 -2.14 -7.30
C ARG A 222 -15.01 -2.06 -7.68
N SER A 223 -15.43 -2.82 -8.70
CA SER A 223 -16.77 -2.68 -9.31
C SER A 223 -17.86 -3.47 -8.58
N ASP A 224 -17.50 -4.59 -7.98
CA ASP A 224 -18.45 -5.57 -7.41
C ASP A 224 -18.27 -5.78 -5.91
N LEU A 225 -17.25 -5.18 -5.31
CA LEU A 225 -16.80 -5.41 -3.93
C LEU A 225 -16.53 -6.91 -3.64
N GLY A 226 -16.32 -7.71 -4.70
CA GLY A 226 -15.98 -9.13 -4.59
C GLY A 226 -14.70 -9.32 -3.80
N VAL A 227 -14.76 -10.12 -2.72
CA VAL A 227 -13.63 -10.39 -1.84
C VAL A 227 -13.11 -11.80 -2.08
N THR A 228 -11.83 -11.91 -2.35
CA THR A 228 -11.13 -13.19 -2.48
C THR A 228 -9.90 -13.22 -1.58
N LEU A 229 -9.77 -14.24 -0.76
CA LEU A 229 -8.58 -14.47 0.05
C LEU A 229 -7.66 -15.46 -0.68
N ARG A 230 -6.50 -15.00 -1.11
CA ARG A 230 -5.46 -15.84 -1.73
C ARG A 230 -4.59 -16.45 -0.65
N PRO A 231 -4.37 -17.76 -0.65
CA PRO A 231 -3.47 -18.40 0.29
C PRO A 231 -2.02 -17.95 0.07
N ARG A 232 -1.17 -18.16 1.06
CA ARG A 232 0.29 -18.03 0.92
C ARG A 232 0.76 -18.83 -0.30
N LEU A 233 1.67 -18.26 -1.09
CA LEU A 233 2.31 -19.02 -2.16
C LEU A 233 3.05 -20.22 -1.57
N ALA A 234 2.89 -21.38 -2.19
CA ALA A 234 3.74 -22.52 -1.88
C ALA A 234 5.21 -22.11 -2.14
N GLU A 235 6.11 -22.54 -1.26
CA GLU A 235 7.54 -22.34 -1.49
C GLU A 235 7.90 -22.93 -2.86
N LEU A 236 8.52 -22.11 -3.71
CA LEU A 236 9.06 -22.61 -4.96
C LEU A 236 10.13 -23.63 -4.59
N PRO A 237 10.10 -24.83 -5.20
CA PRO A 237 11.19 -25.78 -5.00
C PRO A 237 12.52 -25.09 -5.41
N ALA A 238 13.50 -25.23 -4.51
CA ALA A 238 14.84 -24.67 -4.69
C ALA A 238 15.54 -25.20 -5.97
#